data_d6f6eabc9b2ca35357e511cb89dafd18
#
_entry.id   d6f6eabc9b2ca35357e511cb89dafd18
#
_cell.length_a   1.000
_cell.length_b   1.000
_cell.length_c   1.000
_cell.angle_alpha   90.00
_cell.angle_beta   90.00
_cell.angle_gamma   90.00
#
_symmetry.space_group_name_H-M   'P 1'
#
loop_
_entity.id
_entity.type
_entity.pdbx_description
1 polymer ?
#
loop_
_entity_poly.entity_id
_entity_poly.type
_entity_poly.pdbx_seq_one_letter_code
_entity_poly.pdbx_strand_id
1 'polypeptide(L)'
;MTATTSPTPAVPAVPAFGLGTFRLKDQVAIDSVTTALSLGYRAIDTAQIYGNEAEVGRAIEASGVPRAEVFITTKVWKDHSAADKVVAGLKDSLARLRTDRVDLTLIHWPSKHGAVPLADTLGALMEAKKQGLTTQIGVSNFTVALMEQAIAIAGPGQITANQVELSPYLQNQTVVDFAARHGIHITSYMTLAYGKVLHDPVLTAIAQRHGATTAQVALAWAMQLGYSVIPSSTQRVNLASNFEAQKLRLSDTDLREIAALERGGREINPENLAPVWD
;
A
#
# COMPACT_ATOMS: atom_id res chain seq x y z
N MET A 1 31.93 -2.28 -33.19
CA MET A 1 31.81 -2.30 -31.73
C MET A 1 30.34 -2.23 -31.39
N THR A 2 29.73 -3.37 -31.13
CA THR A 2 28.28 -3.46 -30.75
C THR A 2 28.20 -3.16 -29.27
N ALA A 3 27.58 -2.04 -28.91
CA ALA A 3 27.29 -1.70 -27.54
C ALA A 3 26.27 -2.70 -26.97
N THR A 4 26.72 -3.61 -26.12
CA THR A 4 25.85 -4.44 -25.28
C THR A 4 25.13 -3.56 -24.28
N THR A 5 23.91 -3.19 -24.57
CA THR A 5 23.02 -2.56 -23.57
C THR A 5 22.72 -3.63 -22.50
N SER A 6 23.32 -3.47 -21.31
CA SER A 6 22.92 -4.27 -20.15
C SER A 6 21.42 -4.10 -19.92
N PRO A 7 20.65 -5.17 -19.71
CA PRO A 7 19.21 -5.03 -19.43
C PRO A 7 19.04 -4.17 -18.18
N THR A 8 18.24 -3.13 -18.28
CA THR A 8 17.82 -2.34 -17.11
C THR A 8 17.20 -3.33 -16.11
N PRO A 9 17.64 -3.35 -14.84
CA PRO A 9 17.06 -4.26 -13.85
C PRO A 9 15.55 -4.04 -13.79
N ALA A 10 14.79 -5.13 -13.87
CA ALA A 10 13.33 -5.08 -13.79
C ALA A 10 12.94 -4.40 -12.48
N VAL A 11 12.03 -3.42 -12.55
CA VAL A 11 11.49 -2.76 -11.35
C VAL A 11 10.76 -3.82 -10.52
N PRO A 12 11.08 -4.01 -9.23
CA PRO A 12 10.44 -5.04 -8.41
C PRO A 12 8.93 -4.82 -8.36
N ALA A 13 8.15 -5.87 -8.57
CA ALA A 13 6.71 -5.79 -8.42
C ALA A 13 6.34 -5.49 -6.96
N VAL A 14 5.25 -4.74 -6.73
CA VAL A 14 4.72 -4.54 -5.38
C VAL A 14 4.27 -5.90 -4.83
N PRO A 15 4.76 -6.35 -3.66
CA PRO A 15 4.37 -7.65 -3.12
C PRO A 15 2.87 -7.73 -2.83
N ALA A 16 2.25 -8.87 -3.14
CA ALA A 16 0.81 -9.06 -2.95
C ALA A 16 0.37 -8.97 -1.48
N PHE A 17 1.31 -9.21 -0.53
CA PHE A 17 0.99 -9.25 0.89
C PHE A 17 2.05 -8.54 1.71
N GLY A 18 1.62 -7.62 2.58
CA GLY A 18 2.49 -6.85 3.47
C GLY A 18 1.87 -6.57 4.83
N LEU A 19 2.63 -5.90 5.70
CA LEU A 19 2.16 -5.38 6.98
C LEU A 19 1.93 -3.87 6.88
N GLY A 20 0.72 -3.40 7.15
CA GLY A 20 0.44 -1.99 7.42
C GLY A 20 0.79 -1.61 8.85
N THR A 21 1.42 -0.46 9.03
CA THR A 21 1.86 0.01 10.36
C THR A 21 1.05 1.19 10.91
N PHE A 22 -0.04 1.57 10.23
CA PHE A 22 -0.93 2.63 10.73
C PHE A 22 -1.42 2.32 12.14
N ARG A 23 -1.36 3.32 13.04
CA ARG A 23 -1.70 3.23 14.48
C ARG A 23 -0.77 2.36 15.35
N LEU A 24 0.23 1.70 14.80
CA LEU A 24 1.25 1.05 15.62
C LEU A 24 2.23 2.12 16.14
N LYS A 25 2.51 2.09 17.44
CA LYS A 25 3.37 3.08 18.10
C LYS A 25 4.42 2.40 18.98
N ASP A 26 5.53 3.07 19.17
CA ASP A 26 6.56 2.71 20.13
C ASP A 26 6.94 1.20 20.08
N GLN A 27 7.06 0.55 21.21
CA GLN A 27 7.43 -0.86 21.29
C GLN A 27 6.44 -1.78 20.54
N VAL A 28 5.14 -1.42 20.50
CA VAL A 28 4.12 -2.20 19.77
C VAL A 28 4.42 -2.23 18.27
N ALA A 29 4.93 -1.13 17.70
CA ALA A 29 5.33 -1.11 16.29
C ALA A 29 6.53 -2.02 16.04
N ILE A 30 7.54 -1.98 16.94
CA ILE A 30 8.73 -2.84 16.84
C ILE A 30 8.32 -4.31 16.92
N ASP A 31 7.53 -4.69 17.92
CA ASP A 31 7.11 -6.08 18.16
C ASP A 31 6.28 -6.62 16.99
N SER A 32 5.36 -5.81 16.45
CA SER A 32 4.52 -6.21 15.32
C SER A 32 5.33 -6.42 14.05
N VAL A 33 6.25 -5.51 13.72
CA VAL A 33 7.12 -5.63 12.53
C VAL A 33 8.08 -6.80 12.69
N THR A 34 8.73 -6.95 13.83
CA THR A 34 9.64 -8.08 14.13
C THR A 34 8.91 -9.41 14.01
N THR A 35 7.69 -9.50 14.59
CA THR A 35 6.86 -10.69 14.50
C THR A 35 6.48 -10.99 13.05
N ALA A 36 6.04 -10.00 12.28
CA ALA A 36 5.68 -10.18 10.89
C ALA A 36 6.86 -10.70 10.06
N LEU A 37 8.03 -10.07 10.19
CA LEU A 37 9.25 -10.52 9.49
C LEU A 37 9.64 -11.96 9.88
N SER A 38 9.51 -12.33 11.15
CA SER A 38 9.76 -13.71 11.63
C SER A 38 8.78 -14.74 11.05
N LEU A 39 7.57 -14.32 10.68
CA LEU A 39 6.54 -15.15 10.05
C LEU A 39 6.69 -15.24 8.52
N GLY A 40 7.64 -14.50 7.93
CA GLY A 40 7.88 -14.52 6.49
C GLY A 40 7.32 -13.33 5.71
N TYR A 41 6.75 -12.31 6.38
CA TYR A 41 6.41 -11.05 5.70
C TYR A 41 7.66 -10.42 5.09
N ARG A 42 7.51 -9.85 3.90
CA ARG A 42 8.60 -9.19 3.18
C ARG A 42 8.21 -7.84 2.61
N ALA A 43 7.03 -7.30 2.97
CA ALA A 43 6.61 -5.95 2.64
C ALA A 43 6.10 -5.23 3.89
N ILE A 44 6.58 -4.01 4.12
CA ILE A 44 6.19 -3.15 5.25
C ILE A 44 5.73 -1.80 4.69
N ASP A 45 4.51 -1.42 5.04
CA ASP A 45 3.89 -0.16 4.65
C ASP A 45 3.83 0.79 5.85
N THR A 46 4.47 1.94 5.74
CA THR A 46 4.44 3.02 6.73
C THR A 46 4.16 4.36 6.07
N ALA A 47 4.27 5.47 6.79
CA ALA A 47 4.13 6.83 6.29
C ALA A 47 4.73 7.84 7.28
N GLN A 48 5.13 9.01 6.77
CA GLN A 48 5.66 10.11 7.59
C GLN A 48 4.72 10.48 8.76
N ILE A 49 3.41 10.63 8.47
CA ILE A 49 2.42 11.02 9.48
C ILE A 49 2.19 9.96 10.56
N TYR A 50 2.55 8.70 10.33
CA TYR A 50 2.35 7.66 11.33
C TYR A 50 3.30 7.86 12.53
N GLY A 51 4.43 8.57 12.35
CA GLY A 51 5.39 8.86 13.40
C GLY A 51 6.03 7.60 13.98
N ASN A 52 6.16 6.55 13.18
CA ASN A 52 6.70 5.26 13.58
C ASN A 52 7.77 4.71 12.62
N GLU A 53 8.25 5.54 11.68
CA GLU A 53 9.29 5.11 10.72
C GLU A 53 10.59 4.69 11.44
N ALA A 54 10.92 5.32 12.58
CA ALA A 54 12.09 4.95 13.36
C ALA A 54 11.95 3.56 14.02
N GLU A 55 10.76 3.23 14.52
CA GLU A 55 10.42 1.93 15.08
C GLU A 55 10.47 0.85 13.99
N VAL A 56 9.91 1.13 12.83
CA VAL A 56 9.96 0.24 11.65
C VAL A 56 11.41 -0.02 11.24
N GLY A 57 12.24 1.03 11.12
CA GLY A 57 13.66 0.90 10.79
C GLY A 57 14.43 0.04 11.80
N ARG A 58 14.23 0.28 13.10
CA ARG A 58 14.82 -0.54 14.17
C ARG A 58 14.41 -2.01 14.10
N ALA A 59 13.13 -2.27 13.86
CA ALA A 59 12.61 -3.62 13.78
C ALA A 59 13.16 -4.39 12.57
N ILE A 60 13.26 -3.74 11.40
CA ILE A 60 13.84 -4.35 10.20
C ILE A 60 15.33 -4.67 10.44
N GLU A 61 16.11 -3.72 10.95
CA GLU A 61 17.53 -3.90 11.25
C GLU A 61 17.75 -5.05 12.25
N ALA A 62 16.97 -5.08 13.33
CA ALA A 62 17.07 -6.11 14.37
C ALA A 62 16.56 -7.49 13.94
N SER A 63 15.76 -7.60 12.88
CA SER A 63 15.16 -8.85 12.42
C SER A 63 16.18 -9.84 11.83
N GLY A 64 17.35 -9.35 11.40
CA GLY A 64 18.33 -10.13 10.66
C GLY A 64 17.94 -10.44 9.22
N VAL A 65 16.76 -10.01 8.76
CA VAL A 65 16.35 -10.17 7.35
C VAL A 65 17.14 -9.16 6.50
N PRO A 66 17.82 -9.60 5.43
CA PRO A 66 18.55 -8.68 4.57
C PRO A 66 17.66 -7.56 4.05
N ARG A 67 18.14 -6.30 4.09
CA ARG A 67 17.35 -5.13 3.60
C ARG A 67 16.81 -5.34 2.18
N ALA A 68 17.58 -5.97 1.32
CA ALA A 68 17.19 -6.24 -0.06
C ALA A 68 16.00 -7.21 -0.21
N GLU A 69 15.66 -7.95 0.83
CA GLU A 69 14.51 -8.85 0.86
C GLU A 69 13.24 -8.19 1.41
N VAL A 70 13.33 -6.96 1.93
CA VAL A 70 12.19 -6.25 2.52
C VAL A 70 11.78 -5.11 1.59
N PHE A 71 10.56 -5.18 1.06
CA PHE A 71 9.95 -4.10 0.30
C PHE A 71 9.37 -3.05 1.27
N ILE A 72 9.90 -1.85 1.26
CA ILE A 72 9.45 -0.76 2.15
C ILE A 72 8.67 0.27 1.34
N THR A 73 7.44 0.54 1.78
CA THR A 73 6.63 1.66 1.29
C THR A 73 6.57 2.74 2.37
N THR A 74 6.86 3.99 2.00
CA THR A 74 6.53 5.16 2.82
C THR A 74 5.73 6.18 2.01
N LYS A 75 5.19 7.21 2.67
CA LYS A 75 4.28 8.17 2.03
C LYS A 75 4.64 9.59 2.46
N VAL A 76 4.71 10.48 1.47
CA VAL A 76 4.90 11.92 1.68
C VAL A 76 3.62 12.50 2.25
N TRP A 77 3.72 13.09 3.44
CA TRP A 77 2.61 13.77 4.07
C TRP A 77 2.44 15.20 3.52
N LYS A 78 1.22 15.74 3.60
CA LYS A 78 0.87 17.06 3.05
C LYS A 78 1.81 18.20 3.45
N ASP A 79 2.36 18.16 4.67
CA ASP A 79 3.26 19.20 5.18
C ASP A 79 4.66 19.17 4.50
N HIS A 80 4.98 18.06 3.82
CA HIS A 80 6.19 17.85 3.04
C HIS A 80 5.92 17.76 1.54
N SER A 81 4.73 18.08 1.05
CA SER A 81 4.35 17.94 -0.36
C SER A 81 4.84 19.07 -1.27
N ALA A 82 5.26 20.23 -0.72
CA ALA A 82 5.85 21.30 -1.52
C ALA A 82 7.17 20.86 -2.17
N ALA A 83 7.45 21.34 -3.38
CA ALA A 83 8.58 20.89 -4.20
C ALA A 83 9.93 20.93 -3.47
N ASP A 84 10.17 21.98 -2.68
CA ASP A 84 11.38 22.16 -1.89
C ASP A 84 11.49 21.25 -0.66
N LYS A 85 10.39 20.59 -0.26
CA LYS A 85 10.30 19.75 0.94
C LYS A 85 10.29 18.25 0.68
N VAL A 86 9.83 17.80 -0.49
CA VAL A 86 9.66 16.36 -0.77
C VAL A 86 10.96 15.59 -0.61
N VAL A 87 12.04 16.05 -1.27
CA VAL A 87 13.34 15.34 -1.24
C VAL A 87 13.93 15.37 0.17
N ALA A 88 13.88 16.51 0.86
CA ALA A 88 14.36 16.63 2.23
C ALA A 88 13.57 15.74 3.19
N GLY A 89 12.23 15.79 3.13
CA GLY A 89 11.35 14.96 3.95
C GLY A 89 11.53 13.47 3.70
N LEU A 90 11.83 13.06 2.44
CA LEU A 90 12.14 11.66 2.16
C LEU A 90 13.49 11.25 2.73
N LYS A 91 14.52 12.11 2.66
CA LYS A 91 15.81 11.85 3.32
C LYS A 91 15.67 11.68 4.83
N ASP A 92 14.81 12.49 5.46
CA ASP A 92 14.48 12.33 6.88
C ASP A 92 13.76 10.99 7.15
N SER A 93 12.87 10.56 6.26
CA SER A 93 12.24 9.23 6.33
C SER A 93 13.27 8.12 6.23
N LEU A 94 14.20 8.21 5.27
CA LEU A 94 15.28 7.23 5.10
C LEU A 94 16.17 7.12 6.34
N ALA A 95 16.52 8.26 6.94
CA ALA A 95 17.29 8.28 8.19
C ALA A 95 16.54 7.58 9.34
N ARG A 96 15.23 7.84 9.49
CA ARG A 96 14.39 7.15 10.48
C ARG A 96 14.28 5.65 10.18
N LEU A 97 14.06 5.27 8.92
CA LEU A 97 13.97 3.89 8.44
C LEU A 97 15.32 3.15 8.43
N ARG A 98 16.45 3.84 8.71
CA ARG A 98 17.80 3.27 8.72
C ARG A 98 18.17 2.59 7.40
N THR A 99 17.85 3.24 6.29
CA THR A 99 18.11 2.72 4.95
C THR A 99 18.52 3.87 4.02
N ASP A 100 19.23 3.56 2.97
CA ASP A 100 19.62 4.52 1.93
C ASP A 100 18.53 4.74 0.88
N ARG A 101 17.57 3.80 0.78
CA ARG A 101 16.43 3.89 -0.14
C ARG A 101 15.21 3.12 0.36
N VAL A 102 14.05 3.52 -0.13
CA VAL A 102 12.81 2.73 -0.05
C VAL A 102 12.43 2.19 -1.43
N ASP A 103 11.56 1.20 -1.45
CA ASP A 103 11.13 0.54 -2.68
C ASP A 103 10.00 1.31 -3.36
N LEU A 104 9.11 1.93 -2.58
CA LEU A 104 8.00 2.73 -3.08
C LEU A 104 7.75 3.96 -2.20
N THR A 105 7.65 5.12 -2.83
CA THR A 105 7.20 6.35 -2.16
C THR A 105 5.90 6.83 -2.78
N LEU A 106 4.88 7.03 -1.95
CA LEU A 106 3.56 7.49 -2.36
C LEU A 106 3.31 8.95 -1.96
N ILE A 107 2.56 9.71 -2.77
CA ILE A 107 1.81 10.86 -2.27
C ILE A 107 0.69 10.31 -1.41
N HIS A 108 0.63 10.66 -0.11
CA HIS A 108 -0.32 10.04 0.84
C HIS A 108 -1.77 10.42 0.57
N TRP A 109 -2.01 11.69 0.27
CA TRP A 109 -3.30 12.25 -0.13
C TRP A 109 -3.09 13.31 -1.21
N PRO A 110 -4.04 13.48 -2.13
CA PRO A 110 -4.00 14.61 -3.05
C PRO A 110 -4.07 15.93 -2.27
N SER A 111 -3.43 16.97 -2.80
CA SER A 111 -3.50 18.32 -2.20
C SER A 111 -4.92 18.87 -2.36
N LYS A 112 -5.61 19.07 -1.25
CA LYS A 112 -6.97 19.59 -1.27
C LYS A 112 -7.00 21.02 -1.82
N HIS A 113 -7.94 21.29 -2.72
CA HIS A 113 -8.10 22.59 -3.39
C HIS A 113 -6.84 23.08 -4.14
N GLY A 114 -5.90 22.19 -4.48
CA GLY A 114 -4.69 22.57 -5.20
C GLY A 114 -3.74 23.47 -4.40
N ALA A 115 -3.80 23.43 -3.05
CA ALA A 115 -2.93 24.24 -2.19
C ALA A 115 -1.44 24.04 -2.50
N VAL A 116 -1.06 22.80 -2.91
CA VAL A 116 0.22 22.50 -3.55
C VAL A 116 -0.10 21.91 -4.92
N PRO A 117 0.42 22.46 -6.04
CA PRO A 117 0.22 21.89 -7.35
C PRO A 117 0.74 20.45 -7.44
N LEU A 118 -0.03 19.55 -8.03
CA LEU A 118 0.37 18.14 -8.17
C LEU A 118 1.69 18.01 -8.95
N ALA A 119 1.92 18.88 -9.94
CA ALA A 119 3.13 18.90 -10.73
C ALA A 119 4.39 19.14 -9.88
N ASP A 120 4.30 19.98 -8.85
CA ASP A 120 5.41 20.29 -7.95
C ASP A 120 5.78 19.07 -7.11
N THR A 121 4.78 18.42 -6.50
CA THR A 121 5.01 17.23 -5.67
C THR A 121 5.52 16.06 -6.51
N LEU A 122 4.92 15.79 -7.67
CA LEU A 122 5.35 14.71 -8.56
C LEU A 122 6.72 14.98 -9.16
N GLY A 123 7.00 16.21 -9.59
CA GLY A 123 8.32 16.59 -10.09
C GLY A 123 9.43 16.33 -9.07
N ALA A 124 9.18 16.68 -7.81
CA ALA A 124 10.12 16.43 -6.72
C ALA A 124 10.25 14.94 -6.35
N LEU A 125 9.17 14.14 -6.47
CA LEU A 125 9.26 12.68 -6.31
C LEU A 125 10.03 12.02 -7.45
N MET A 126 9.87 12.49 -8.68
CA MET A 126 10.67 12.02 -9.82
C MET A 126 12.15 12.35 -9.64
N GLU A 127 12.47 13.53 -9.09
CA GLU A 127 13.84 13.89 -8.73
C GLU A 127 14.38 12.99 -7.60
N ALA A 128 13.58 12.68 -6.57
CA ALA A 128 13.95 11.73 -5.52
C ALA A 128 14.26 10.33 -6.10
N LYS A 129 13.44 9.86 -7.05
CA LYS A 129 13.68 8.60 -7.77
C LYS A 129 14.99 8.66 -8.57
N LYS A 130 15.26 9.76 -9.27
CA LYS A 130 16.50 9.97 -10.03
C LYS A 130 17.73 9.97 -9.10
N GLN A 131 17.61 10.51 -7.90
CA GLN A 131 18.65 10.47 -6.85
C GLN A 131 18.80 9.09 -6.21
N GLY A 132 17.97 8.09 -6.54
CA GLY A 132 18.03 6.75 -5.97
C GLY A 132 17.45 6.62 -4.56
N LEU A 133 16.75 7.64 -4.05
CA LEU A 133 16.13 7.61 -2.71
C LEU A 133 14.90 6.71 -2.64
N THR A 134 14.27 6.46 -3.78
CA THR A 134 13.15 5.53 -3.94
C THR A 134 13.26 4.83 -5.29
N THR A 135 12.92 3.55 -5.34
CA THR A 135 12.94 2.77 -6.60
C THR A 135 11.72 3.09 -7.45
N GLN A 136 10.57 3.27 -6.82
CA GLN A 136 9.28 3.50 -7.45
C GLN A 136 8.59 4.70 -6.82
N ILE A 137 7.71 5.33 -7.60
CA ILE A 137 6.83 6.40 -7.11
C ILE A 137 5.37 6.03 -7.44
N GLY A 138 4.47 6.50 -6.59
CA GLY A 138 3.05 6.28 -6.77
C GLY A 138 2.22 7.29 -5.98
N VAL A 139 0.95 6.99 -5.90
CA VAL A 139 -0.04 7.85 -5.26
C VAL A 139 -0.90 7.05 -4.28
N SER A 140 -1.64 7.73 -3.43
CA SER A 140 -2.62 7.13 -2.55
C SER A 140 -3.86 8.02 -2.49
N ASN A 141 -5.05 7.40 -2.47
CA ASN A 141 -6.34 8.09 -2.45
C ASN A 141 -6.61 8.96 -3.69
N PHE A 142 -6.08 8.56 -4.83
CA PHE A 142 -6.31 9.25 -6.10
C PHE A 142 -7.52 8.69 -6.82
N THR A 143 -8.40 9.58 -7.26
CA THR A 143 -9.52 9.31 -8.16
C THR A 143 -9.02 9.10 -9.59
N VAL A 144 -9.92 8.69 -10.49
CA VAL A 144 -9.59 8.57 -11.92
C VAL A 144 -9.03 9.88 -12.47
N ALA A 145 -9.72 10.99 -12.24
CA ALA A 145 -9.28 12.30 -12.72
C ALA A 145 -7.90 12.72 -12.18
N LEU A 146 -7.60 12.38 -10.93
CA LEU A 146 -6.29 12.66 -10.32
C LEU A 146 -5.19 11.73 -10.86
N MET A 147 -5.50 10.47 -11.17
CA MET A 147 -4.55 9.56 -11.82
C MET A 147 -4.26 10.00 -13.25
N GLU A 148 -5.26 10.46 -14.00
CA GLU A 148 -5.06 11.05 -15.34
C GLU A 148 -4.09 12.24 -15.30
N GLN A 149 -4.30 13.17 -14.36
CA GLN A 149 -3.40 14.29 -14.14
C GLN A 149 -1.98 13.83 -13.78
N ALA A 150 -1.86 12.83 -12.87
CA ALA A 150 -0.56 12.29 -12.47
C ALA A 150 0.19 11.66 -13.64
N ILE A 151 -0.51 10.89 -14.50
CA ILE A 151 0.06 10.31 -15.72
C ILE A 151 0.48 11.38 -16.72
N ALA A 152 -0.35 12.43 -16.91
CA ALA A 152 -0.02 13.53 -17.81
C ALA A 152 1.23 14.29 -17.36
N ILE A 153 1.46 14.43 -16.06
CA ILE A 153 2.62 15.12 -15.48
C ILE A 153 3.87 14.25 -15.52
N ALA A 154 3.77 13.02 -15.02
CA ALA A 154 4.93 12.16 -14.81
C ALA A 154 5.31 11.35 -16.06
N GLY A 155 4.38 11.16 -16.99
CA GLY A 155 4.50 10.27 -18.14
C GLY A 155 3.97 8.86 -17.88
N PRO A 156 3.61 8.11 -18.93
CA PRO A 156 3.12 6.74 -18.86
C PRO A 156 4.11 5.83 -18.14
N GLY A 157 3.60 4.96 -17.25
CA GLY A 157 4.39 3.96 -16.53
C GLY A 157 5.27 4.51 -15.39
N GLN A 158 5.26 5.83 -15.13
CA GLN A 158 6.01 6.39 -14.01
C GLN A 158 5.29 6.22 -12.68
N ILE A 159 3.97 6.33 -12.67
CA ILE A 159 3.14 6.07 -11.48
C ILE A 159 2.89 4.57 -11.40
N THR A 160 3.54 3.90 -10.45
CA THR A 160 3.54 2.43 -10.38
C THR A 160 2.42 1.87 -9.53
N ALA A 161 1.89 2.64 -8.57
CA ALA A 161 0.85 2.19 -7.67
C ALA A 161 -0.12 3.31 -7.28
N ASN A 162 -1.38 2.92 -6.99
CA ASN A 162 -2.36 3.72 -6.25
C ASN A 162 -2.83 2.91 -5.03
N GLN A 163 -2.55 3.41 -3.83
CA GLN A 163 -3.01 2.78 -2.60
C GLN A 163 -4.34 3.39 -2.18
N VAL A 164 -5.39 2.60 -2.15
CA VAL A 164 -6.77 3.06 -1.90
C VAL A 164 -7.47 2.22 -0.85
N GLU A 165 -8.47 2.80 -0.20
CA GLU A 165 -9.41 2.00 0.58
C GLU A 165 -10.12 1.03 -0.35
N LEU A 166 -10.03 -0.26 -0.03
CA LEU A 166 -10.69 -1.30 -0.79
C LEU A 166 -11.02 -2.48 0.12
N SER A 167 -12.27 -2.90 0.12
CA SER A 167 -12.77 -3.99 0.93
C SER A 167 -13.95 -4.66 0.20
N PRO A 168 -14.47 -5.80 0.66
CA PRO A 168 -15.71 -6.37 0.12
C PRO A 168 -16.89 -5.38 0.07
N TYR A 169 -16.88 -4.35 0.92
CA TYR A 169 -17.94 -3.34 1.01
C TYR A 169 -17.68 -2.05 0.22
N LEU A 170 -16.45 -1.90 -0.28
CA LEU A 170 -16.02 -0.79 -1.13
C LEU A 170 -15.02 -1.31 -2.16
N GLN A 171 -15.48 -1.72 -3.32
CA GLN A 171 -14.64 -2.39 -4.33
C GLN A 171 -14.00 -1.41 -5.31
N ASN A 172 -14.43 -0.13 -5.30
CA ASN A 172 -13.84 0.95 -6.08
C ASN A 172 -13.65 0.60 -7.58
N GLN A 173 -14.64 -0.06 -8.21
CA GLN A 173 -14.49 -0.65 -9.54
C GLN A 173 -13.99 0.35 -10.59
N THR A 174 -14.51 1.58 -10.59
CA THR A 174 -14.09 2.63 -11.53
C THR A 174 -12.59 2.93 -11.41
N VAL A 175 -12.08 3.04 -10.19
CA VAL A 175 -10.67 3.32 -9.90
C VAL A 175 -9.79 2.14 -10.30
N VAL A 176 -10.19 0.91 -9.94
CA VAL A 176 -9.38 -0.28 -10.25
C VAL A 176 -9.34 -0.60 -11.74
N ASP A 177 -10.45 -0.41 -12.47
CA ASP A 177 -10.48 -0.59 -13.91
C ASP A 177 -9.60 0.42 -14.65
N PHE A 178 -9.61 1.67 -14.20
CA PHE A 178 -8.72 2.69 -14.74
C PHE A 178 -7.25 2.33 -14.46
N ALA A 179 -6.92 1.99 -13.24
CA ALA A 179 -5.57 1.61 -12.82
C ALA A 179 -5.04 0.42 -13.66
N ALA A 180 -5.86 -0.62 -13.86
CA ALA A 180 -5.50 -1.78 -14.66
C ALA A 180 -5.17 -1.42 -16.12
N ARG A 181 -5.97 -0.56 -16.75
CA ARG A 181 -5.71 -0.09 -18.13
C ARG A 181 -4.41 0.69 -18.30
N HIS A 182 -3.91 1.30 -17.22
CA HIS A 182 -2.70 2.12 -17.24
C HIS A 182 -1.48 1.45 -16.58
N GLY A 183 -1.61 0.17 -16.18
CA GLY A 183 -0.54 -0.58 -15.53
C GLY A 183 -0.18 -0.04 -14.13
N ILE A 184 -1.14 0.61 -13.44
CA ILE A 184 -0.99 1.11 -12.08
C ILE A 184 -1.46 0.01 -11.14
N HIS A 185 -0.55 -0.45 -10.27
CA HIS A 185 -0.88 -1.48 -9.27
C HIS A 185 -1.78 -0.92 -8.17
N ILE A 186 -2.76 -1.71 -7.73
CA ILE A 186 -3.63 -1.35 -6.61
C ILE A 186 -3.13 -1.99 -5.32
N THR A 187 -2.94 -1.17 -4.29
CA THR A 187 -2.75 -1.64 -2.91
C THR A 187 -3.97 -1.30 -2.08
N SER A 188 -4.61 -2.33 -1.54
CA SER A 188 -5.79 -2.21 -0.68
C SER A 188 -5.36 -1.90 0.76
N TYR A 189 -5.78 -0.76 1.29
CA TYR A 189 -5.80 -0.55 2.74
C TYR A 189 -7.24 -0.69 3.26
N MET A 190 -7.40 -0.90 4.55
CA MET A 190 -8.71 -1.16 5.19
C MET A 190 -9.47 -2.36 4.60
N THR A 191 -8.76 -3.36 4.08
CA THR A 191 -9.36 -4.55 3.47
C THR A 191 -10.34 -5.27 4.41
N LEU A 192 -10.13 -5.17 5.72
CA LEU A 192 -11.02 -5.74 6.74
C LEU A 192 -12.07 -4.74 7.26
N ALA A 193 -12.20 -3.53 6.68
CA ALA A 193 -13.20 -2.51 7.00
C ALA A 193 -13.38 -2.30 8.53
N TYR A 194 -12.28 -2.02 9.26
CA TYR A 194 -12.26 -1.95 10.73
C TYR A 194 -12.82 -3.20 11.43
N GLY A 195 -12.73 -4.35 10.81
CA GLY A 195 -13.26 -5.62 11.34
C GLY A 195 -14.73 -5.88 11.02
N LYS A 196 -15.43 -4.98 10.34
CA LYS A 196 -16.84 -5.17 9.98
C LYS A 196 -17.05 -6.41 9.10
N VAL A 197 -16.12 -6.71 8.20
CA VAL A 197 -16.18 -7.91 7.34
C VAL A 197 -16.07 -9.21 8.14
N LEU A 198 -15.50 -9.19 9.34
CA LEU A 198 -15.27 -10.41 10.13
C LEU A 198 -16.56 -11.07 10.62
N HIS A 199 -17.66 -10.32 10.62
CA HIS A 199 -18.98 -10.78 11.07
C HIS A 199 -20.01 -10.84 9.93
N ASP A 200 -19.55 -10.65 8.69
CA ASP A 200 -20.44 -10.72 7.53
C ASP A 200 -20.89 -12.17 7.29
N PRO A 201 -22.21 -12.44 7.15
CA PRO A 201 -22.72 -13.79 7.02
C PRO A 201 -22.27 -14.47 5.73
N VAL A 202 -22.13 -13.74 4.61
CA VAL A 202 -21.64 -14.28 3.34
C VAL A 202 -20.18 -14.68 3.47
N LEU A 203 -19.33 -13.79 3.98
CA LEU A 203 -17.92 -14.08 4.18
C LEU A 203 -17.71 -15.21 5.21
N THR A 204 -18.55 -15.27 6.24
CA THR A 204 -18.53 -16.37 7.23
C THR A 204 -18.88 -17.70 6.58
N ALA A 205 -19.89 -17.75 5.73
CA ALA A 205 -20.27 -18.97 5.01
C ALA A 205 -19.15 -19.44 4.04
N ILE A 206 -18.52 -18.49 3.34
CA ILE A 206 -17.35 -18.80 2.49
C ILE A 206 -16.19 -19.34 3.34
N ALA A 207 -15.89 -18.69 4.47
CA ALA A 207 -14.84 -19.13 5.38
C ALA A 207 -15.05 -20.56 5.87
N GLN A 208 -16.29 -20.93 6.23
CA GLN A 208 -16.66 -22.28 6.63
C GLN A 208 -16.44 -23.31 5.52
N ARG A 209 -16.83 -22.99 4.26
CA ARG A 209 -16.61 -23.88 3.10
C ARG A 209 -15.13 -24.21 2.89
N HIS A 210 -14.26 -23.26 3.19
CA HIS A 210 -12.81 -23.38 2.97
C HIS A 210 -12.00 -23.78 4.22
N GLY A 211 -12.64 -23.95 5.38
CA GLY A 211 -11.95 -24.16 6.66
C GLY A 211 -11.00 -23.01 7.02
N ALA A 212 -11.36 -21.78 6.61
CA ALA A 212 -10.57 -20.57 6.78
C ALA A 212 -11.24 -19.59 7.74
N THR A 213 -10.54 -18.49 8.07
CA THR A 213 -11.15 -17.37 8.79
C THR A 213 -11.75 -16.37 7.81
N THR A 214 -12.73 -15.59 8.27
CA THR A 214 -13.35 -14.52 7.48
C THR A 214 -12.31 -13.47 7.03
N ALA A 215 -11.31 -13.19 7.87
CA ALA A 215 -10.19 -12.33 7.52
C ALA A 215 -9.38 -12.91 6.34
N GLN A 216 -9.07 -14.20 6.37
CA GLN A 216 -8.36 -14.87 5.28
C GLN A 216 -9.16 -14.80 3.97
N VAL A 217 -10.48 -14.96 4.02
CA VAL A 217 -11.34 -14.83 2.84
C VAL A 217 -11.27 -13.43 2.22
N ALA A 218 -11.43 -12.39 3.03
CA ALA A 218 -11.36 -11.00 2.54
C ALA A 218 -9.98 -10.64 1.96
N LEU A 219 -8.90 -11.11 2.59
CA LEU A 219 -7.52 -10.89 2.11
C LEU A 219 -7.25 -11.67 0.83
N ALA A 220 -7.63 -12.95 0.79
CA ALA A 220 -7.47 -13.81 -0.39
C ALA A 220 -8.26 -13.28 -1.59
N TRP A 221 -9.49 -12.78 -1.37
CA TRP A 221 -10.30 -12.14 -2.39
C TRP A 221 -9.56 -10.99 -3.06
N ALA A 222 -9.03 -10.05 -2.29
CA ALA A 222 -8.31 -8.91 -2.85
C ALA A 222 -7.05 -9.34 -3.61
N MET A 223 -6.27 -10.27 -3.05
CA MET A 223 -5.07 -10.80 -3.72
C MET A 223 -5.39 -11.57 -5.00
N GLN A 224 -6.50 -12.33 -5.02
CA GLN A 224 -6.91 -13.10 -6.20
C GLN A 224 -7.41 -12.20 -7.34
N LEU A 225 -7.88 -10.98 -7.01
CA LEU A 225 -8.17 -9.93 -7.99
C LEU A 225 -6.91 -9.17 -8.46
N GLY A 226 -5.73 -9.55 -7.97
CA GLY A 226 -4.45 -8.95 -8.36
C GLY A 226 -4.04 -7.73 -7.53
N TYR A 227 -4.69 -7.45 -6.40
CA TYR A 227 -4.34 -6.34 -5.52
C TYR A 227 -3.37 -6.77 -4.42
N SER A 228 -2.56 -5.84 -3.95
CA SER A 228 -1.80 -6.03 -2.70
C SER A 228 -2.68 -5.72 -1.49
N VAL A 229 -2.44 -6.42 -0.38
CA VAL A 229 -3.09 -6.17 0.90
C VAL A 229 -2.07 -5.91 1.99
N ILE A 230 -2.39 -5.01 2.91
CA ILE A 230 -1.51 -4.59 4.02
C ILE A 230 -2.25 -4.65 5.37
N PRO A 231 -2.80 -5.84 5.76
CA PRO A 231 -3.44 -5.97 7.06
C PRO A 231 -2.47 -5.68 8.20
N SER A 232 -3.00 -5.12 9.29
CA SER A 232 -2.26 -4.81 10.51
C SER A 232 -2.77 -5.63 11.68
N SER A 233 -1.89 -6.07 12.57
CA SER A 233 -2.25 -6.65 13.86
C SER A 233 -1.10 -6.53 14.85
N THR A 234 -1.44 -6.44 16.15
CA THR A 234 -0.49 -6.52 17.26
C THR A 234 -0.39 -7.93 17.84
N GLN A 235 -1.23 -8.85 17.38
CA GLN A 235 -1.31 -10.22 17.87
C GLN A 235 -0.63 -11.19 16.89
N ARG A 236 0.38 -11.95 17.37
CA ARG A 236 1.09 -12.94 16.56
C ARG A 236 0.15 -13.93 15.88
N VAL A 237 -0.89 -14.39 16.59
CA VAL A 237 -1.86 -15.34 16.05
C VAL A 237 -2.60 -14.77 14.84
N ASN A 238 -2.98 -13.50 14.88
CA ASN A 238 -3.64 -12.84 13.76
C ASN A 238 -2.67 -12.60 12.58
N LEU A 239 -1.42 -12.18 12.87
CA LEU A 239 -0.41 -12.03 11.84
C LEU A 239 -0.15 -13.37 11.12
N ALA A 240 0.01 -14.45 11.87
CA ALA A 240 0.19 -15.79 11.30
C ALA A 240 -1.03 -16.23 10.48
N SER A 241 -2.23 -16.04 11.01
CA SER A 241 -3.48 -16.37 10.32
C SER A 241 -3.65 -15.56 9.04
N ASN A 242 -3.41 -14.25 9.06
CA ASN A 242 -3.50 -13.40 7.89
C ASN A 242 -2.49 -13.81 6.80
N PHE A 243 -1.28 -14.23 7.20
CA PHE A 243 -0.24 -14.67 6.27
C PHE A 243 -0.66 -15.91 5.47
N GLU A 244 -1.42 -16.82 6.08
CA GLU A 244 -1.96 -18.02 5.43
C GLU A 244 -3.01 -17.70 4.35
N ALA A 245 -3.59 -16.49 4.34
CA ALA A 245 -4.53 -16.06 3.29
C ALA A 245 -3.95 -16.19 1.86
N GLN A 246 -2.64 -16.11 1.72
CA GLN A 246 -1.93 -16.26 0.44
C GLN A 246 -2.10 -17.67 -0.18
N LYS A 247 -2.40 -18.66 0.62
CA LYS A 247 -2.61 -20.05 0.20
C LYS A 247 -4.05 -20.36 -0.18
N LEU A 248 -4.99 -19.50 0.26
CA LEU A 248 -6.42 -19.70 0.01
C LEU A 248 -6.75 -19.36 -1.45
N ARG A 249 -7.54 -20.23 -2.08
CA ARG A 249 -8.09 -20.02 -3.41
C ARG A 249 -9.61 -20.07 -3.34
N LEU A 250 -10.22 -18.96 -3.72
CA LEU A 250 -11.68 -18.79 -3.77
C LEU A 250 -12.18 -19.25 -5.13
N SER A 251 -13.35 -19.88 -5.14
CA SER A 251 -14.04 -20.26 -6.38
C SER A 251 -14.66 -19.02 -7.06
N ASP A 252 -15.00 -19.16 -8.35
CA ASP A 252 -15.74 -18.10 -9.07
C ASP A 252 -17.09 -17.78 -8.41
N THR A 253 -17.70 -18.76 -7.74
CA THR A 253 -18.94 -18.55 -6.99
C THR A 253 -18.68 -17.69 -5.76
N ASP A 254 -17.62 -17.97 -4.99
CA ASP A 254 -17.23 -17.15 -3.85
C ASP A 254 -16.93 -15.70 -4.27
N LEU A 255 -16.20 -15.53 -5.38
CA LEU A 255 -15.89 -14.19 -5.91
C LEU A 255 -17.16 -13.42 -6.29
N ARG A 256 -18.16 -14.09 -6.92
CA ARG A 256 -19.46 -13.46 -7.23
C ARG A 256 -20.25 -13.11 -5.98
N GLU A 257 -20.26 -14.00 -4.96
CA GLU A 257 -20.93 -13.72 -3.69
C GLU A 257 -20.29 -12.50 -3.00
N ILE A 258 -18.95 -12.38 -3.01
CA ILE A 258 -18.24 -11.23 -2.45
C ILE A 258 -18.49 -9.96 -3.28
N ALA A 259 -18.54 -10.07 -4.61
CA ALA A 259 -18.84 -8.93 -5.48
C ALA A 259 -20.20 -8.30 -5.16
N ALA A 260 -21.19 -9.11 -4.77
CA ALA A 260 -22.50 -8.63 -4.37
C ALA A 260 -22.54 -7.88 -3.03
N LEU A 261 -21.45 -7.86 -2.26
CA LEU A 261 -21.34 -7.11 -1.00
C LEU A 261 -21.00 -5.62 -1.18
N GLU A 262 -20.71 -5.18 -2.42
CA GLU A 262 -20.47 -3.77 -2.73
C GLU A 262 -21.65 -2.89 -2.28
N ARG A 263 -21.35 -1.83 -1.54
CA ARG A 263 -22.37 -0.91 -1.02
C ARG A 263 -21.89 0.52 -0.80
N GLY A 264 -20.74 0.90 -1.38
CA GLY A 264 -20.10 2.21 -1.16
C GLY A 264 -19.66 2.43 0.28
N GLY A 265 -19.33 1.33 0.98
CA GLY A 265 -19.05 1.30 2.43
C GLY A 265 -17.68 1.90 2.80
N ARG A 266 -17.45 3.19 2.49
CA ARG A 266 -16.20 3.90 2.77
C ARG A 266 -16.06 4.19 4.26
N GLU A 267 -14.93 3.80 4.83
CA GLU A 267 -14.58 4.01 6.24
C GLU A 267 -13.67 5.23 6.45
N ILE A 268 -12.87 5.57 5.45
CA ILE A 268 -11.87 6.65 5.53
C ILE A 268 -12.24 7.79 4.59
N ASN A 269 -12.83 8.83 5.16
CA ASN A 269 -13.25 10.03 4.42
C ASN A 269 -12.98 11.31 5.23
N PRO A 270 -11.71 11.64 5.54
CA PRO A 270 -11.39 12.82 6.35
C PRO A 270 -11.69 14.11 5.60
N GLU A 271 -12.52 14.95 6.17
CA GLU A 271 -13.02 16.18 5.55
C GLU A 271 -11.91 17.06 4.96
N ASN A 272 -10.78 17.15 5.65
CA ASN A 272 -9.66 18.03 5.26
C ASN A 272 -8.68 17.41 4.24
N LEU A 273 -8.87 16.18 3.81
CA LEU A 273 -7.94 15.45 2.93
C LEU A 273 -8.63 14.77 1.74
N ALA A 274 -9.82 14.24 1.97
CA ALA A 274 -10.50 13.43 0.96
C ALA A 274 -10.84 14.23 -0.30
N PRO A 275 -10.60 13.66 -1.49
CA PRO A 275 -11.10 14.22 -2.75
C PRO A 275 -12.62 14.03 -2.84
N VAL A 276 -13.22 14.57 -3.89
CA VAL A 276 -14.53 14.13 -4.35
C VAL A 276 -14.30 12.78 -5.02
N TRP A 277 -14.85 11.72 -4.43
CA TRP A 277 -14.66 10.35 -4.92
C TRP A 277 -15.40 10.09 -6.24
N ASP A 278 -14.92 9.07 -7.02
CA ASP A 278 -15.57 8.58 -8.25
C ASP A 278 -16.91 7.90 -7.96
#